data_4aec21c19f24d44a0d94b5d67b02ba9a
#
_entry.id   4aec21c19f24d44a0d94b5d67b02ba9a
#
_cell.length_a   1.000
_cell.length_b   1.000
_cell.length_c   1.000
_cell.angle_alpha   90.00
_cell.angle_beta   90.00
_cell.angle_gamma   90.00
#
_symmetry.space_group_name_H-M   'P 1'
#
loop_
_entity.id
_entity.type
_entity.pdbx_description
1 polymer ?
#
loop_
_entity_poly.entity_id
_entity_poly.type
_entity_poly.pdbx_seq_one_letter_code
_entity_poly.pdbx_strand_id
1 'polypeptide(L)'
;MEGKNFLYYQLFSIYGELLTNKQREAIEDYFELDLSLGEIAEMRGVSRQAVKYTIDTAEKSLSEYEEKLGFYKKISQIKNLTESDGVLLKEQTLKILEDR
;
A
#
# COMPACT_ATOMS: atom_id res chain seq x y z
N MET A 1 -5.17 7.61 -13.97
CA MET A 1 -6.18 6.81 -13.35
C MET A 1 -7.00 7.55 -12.36
N GLU A 2 -8.15 7.98 -12.84
CA GLU A 2 -9.03 8.76 -12.01
C GLU A 2 -9.64 7.90 -10.91
N GLY A 3 -9.73 8.45 -9.72
CA GLY A 3 -10.37 7.81 -8.60
C GLY A 3 -9.53 6.81 -7.80
N LYS A 4 -8.35 6.47 -8.28
CA LYS A 4 -7.47 5.55 -7.54
C LYS A 4 -6.39 6.34 -6.82
N ASN A 5 -6.27 6.11 -5.52
CA ASN A 5 -5.26 6.77 -4.70
C ASN A 5 -4.06 5.86 -4.55
N PHE A 6 -3.02 6.14 -5.32
CA PHE A 6 -1.81 5.31 -5.35
C PHE A 6 -1.03 5.28 -4.04
N LEU A 7 -1.34 6.14 -3.09
CA LEU A 7 -0.77 6.01 -1.75
C LEU A 7 -1.11 4.64 -1.16
N TYR A 8 -2.33 4.14 -1.38
CA TYR A 8 -2.71 2.82 -0.89
C TYR A 8 -1.89 1.71 -1.54
N TYR A 9 -1.53 1.88 -2.81
CA TYR A 9 -0.65 0.90 -3.45
C TYR A 9 0.75 0.91 -2.82
N GLN A 10 1.25 2.08 -2.47
CA GLN A 10 2.54 2.18 -1.78
C GLN A 10 2.47 1.53 -0.40
N LEU A 11 1.38 1.74 0.34
CA LEU A 11 1.16 1.06 1.60
C LEU A 11 1.03 -0.45 1.42
N PHE A 12 0.38 -0.87 0.34
CA PHE A 12 0.26 -2.28 -0.01
C PHE A 12 1.62 -2.93 -0.23
N SER A 13 2.56 -2.22 -0.84
CA SER A 13 3.91 -2.74 -1.04
C SER A 13 4.59 -3.11 0.27
N ILE A 14 4.24 -2.40 1.34
CA ILE A 14 4.85 -2.61 2.66
C ILE A 14 4.06 -3.62 3.48
N TYR A 15 2.72 -3.48 3.48
CA TYR A 15 1.85 -4.19 4.42
C TYR A 15 0.98 -5.27 3.77
N GLY A 16 1.14 -5.50 2.46
CA GLY A 16 0.24 -6.42 1.74
C GLY A 16 0.18 -7.82 2.33
N GLU A 17 1.29 -8.29 2.89
CA GLU A 17 1.35 -9.61 3.51
C GLU A 17 0.44 -9.73 4.73
N LEU A 18 0.03 -8.61 5.31
CA LEU A 18 -0.85 -8.60 6.49
C LEU A 18 -2.33 -8.61 6.12
N LEU A 19 -2.64 -8.44 4.85
CA LEU A 19 -4.02 -8.49 4.36
C LEU A 19 -4.47 -9.93 4.19
N THR A 20 -5.80 -10.13 4.19
CA THR A 20 -6.34 -11.43 3.80
C THR A 20 -6.05 -11.69 2.33
N ASN A 21 -6.10 -12.95 1.90
CA ASN A 21 -5.90 -13.29 0.50
C ASN A 21 -6.90 -12.58 -0.41
N LYS A 22 -8.14 -12.50 0.00
CA LYS A 22 -9.19 -11.83 -0.76
C LYS A 22 -8.90 -10.33 -0.92
N GLN A 23 -8.48 -9.68 0.16
CA GLN A 23 -8.11 -8.27 0.13
C GLN A 23 -6.91 -8.03 -0.76
N ARG A 24 -5.90 -8.88 -0.65
CA ARG A 24 -4.68 -8.76 -1.44
C ARG A 24 -4.98 -8.90 -2.93
N GLU A 25 -5.74 -9.92 -3.30
CA GLU A 25 -6.12 -10.13 -4.69
C GLU A 25 -6.90 -8.94 -5.25
N ALA A 26 -7.82 -8.37 -4.46
CA ALA A 26 -8.59 -7.22 -4.91
C ALA A 26 -7.69 -6.00 -5.14
N ILE A 27 -6.74 -5.77 -4.27
CA ILE A 27 -5.80 -4.65 -4.43
C ILE A 27 -4.92 -4.86 -5.67
N GLU A 28 -4.45 -6.09 -5.90
CA GLU A 28 -3.66 -6.42 -7.09
C GLU A 28 -4.46 -6.19 -8.36
N ASP A 29 -5.70 -6.66 -8.40
CA ASP A 29 -6.57 -6.47 -9.57
C ASP A 29 -6.78 -4.97 -9.84
N TYR A 30 -7.00 -4.22 -8.79
CA TYR A 30 -7.37 -2.81 -8.90
C TYR A 30 -6.19 -1.93 -9.30
N PHE A 31 -5.04 -2.14 -8.67
CA PHE A 31 -3.87 -1.28 -8.88
C PHE A 31 -2.87 -1.85 -9.87
N GLU A 32 -2.58 -3.14 -9.81
CA GLU A 32 -1.56 -3.73 -10.68
C GLU A 32 -2.11 -4.06 -12.05
N LEU A 33 -3.29 -4.66 -12.11
CA LEU A 33 -3.93 -4.98 -13.38
C LEU A 33 -4.76 -3.83 -13.93
N ASP A 34 -4.90 -2.78 -13.15
CA ASP A 34 -5.63 -1.56 -13.55
C ASP A 34 -7.07 -1.83 -13.97
N LEU A 35 -7.74 -2.71 -13.25
CA LEU A 35 -9.12 -3.05 -13.56
C LEU A 35 -10.09 -2.14 -12.80
N SER A 36 -11.22 -1.85 -13.42
CA SER A 36 -12.31 -1.16 -12.74
C SER A 36 -13.02 -2.10 -11.79
N LEU A 37 -13.81 -1.52 -10.88
CA LEU A 37 -14.62 -2.34 -9.96
C LEU A 37 -15.54 -3.29 -10.72
N GLY A 38 -16.14 -2.80 -11.79
CA GLY A 38 -17.03 -3.63 -12.63
C GLY A 38 -16.29 -4.77 -13.32
N GLU A 39 -15.08 -4.49 -13.82
CA GLU A 39 -14.28 -5.51 -14.47
C GLU A 39 -13.84 -6.60 -13.49
N ILE A 40 -13.45 -6.20 -12.30
CA ILE A 40 -13.08 -7.16 -11.24
C ILE A 40 -14.29 -8.01 -10.88
N ALA A 41 -15.45 -7.36 -10.68
CA ALA A 41 -16.69 -8.05 -10.33
C ALA A 41 -17.03 -9.12 -11.37
N GLU A 42 -16.95 -8.76 -12.64
CA GLU A 42 -17.24 -9.69 -13.73
C GLU A 42 -16.24 -10.84 -13.73
N MET A 43 -14.96 -10.54 -13.62
CA MET A 43 -13.90 -11.55 -13.64
C MET A 43 -14.02 -12.52 -12.47
N ARG A 44 -14.37 -12.03 -11.29
CA ARG A 44 -14.43 -12.85 -10.08
C ARG A 44 -15.81 -13.45 -9.80
N GLY A 45 -16.82 -13.10 -10.58
CA GLY A 45 -18.17 -13.62 -10.40
C GLY A 45 -18.85 -13.11 -9.13
N VAL A 46 -18.59 -11.87 -8.75
CA VAL A 46 -19.19 -11.23 -7.57
C VAL A 46 -19.81 -9.90 -7.97
N SER A 47 -20.51 -9.25 -7.04
CA SER A 47 -21.10 -7.95 -7.34
C SER A 47 -20.05 -6.84 -7.28
N ARG A 48 -20.31 -5.74 -8.01
CA ARG A 48 -19.47 -4.56 -7.97
C ARG A 48 -19.37 -3.99 -6.54
N GLN A 49 -20.46 -4.03 -5.80
CA GLN A 49 -20.49 -3.57 -4.41
C GLN A 49 -19.60 -4.44 -3.51
N ALA A 50 -19.59 -5.75 -3.75
CA ALA A 50 -18.73 -6.65 -2.99
C ALA A 50 -17.26 -6.34 -3.24
N VAL A 51 -16.89 -6.05 -4.48
CA VAL A 51 -15.51 -5.66 -4.81
C VAL A 51 -15.15 -4.35 -4.10
N LYS A 52 -16.03 -3.37 -4.19
CA LYS A 52 -15.81 -2.08 -3.54
C LYS A 52 -15.61 -2.24 -2.04
N TYR A 53 -16.46 -3.03 -1.41
CA TYR A 53 -16.34 -3.30 0.03
C TYR A 53 -14.99 -3.92 0.37
N THR A 54 -14.56 -4.92 -0.41
CA THR A 54 -13.27 -5.58 -0.17
C THR A 54 -12.11 -4.60 -0.30
N ILE A 55 -12.12 -3.76 -1.33
CA ILE A 55 -11.08 -2.76 -1.54
C ILE A 55 -11.11 -1.72 -0.43
N ASP A 56 -12.29 -1.22 -0.06
CA ASP A 56 -12.40 -0.21 1.00
C ASP A 56 -11.87 -0.75 2.33
N THR A 57 -12.19 -1.99 2.67
CA THR A 57 -11.69 -2.59 3.92
C THR A 57 -10.19 -2.85 3.86
N ALA A 58 -9.68 -3.23 2.69
CA ALA A 58 -8.24 -3.40 2.52
C ALA A 58 -7.51 -2.07 2.72
N GLU A 59 -8.01 -1.00 2.10
CA GLU A 59 -7.42 0.33 2.23
C GLU A 59 -7.45 0.81 3.67
N LYS A 60 -8.55 0.56 4.37
CA LYS A 60 -8.67 0.90 5.78
C LYS A 60 -7.63 0.16 6.61
N SER A 61 -7.45 -1.12 6.37
CA SER A 61 -6.43 -1.91 7.07
C SER A 61 -5.03 -1.38 6.82
N LEU A 62 -4.72 -1.05 5.57
CA LEU A 62 -3.42 -0.49 5.21
C LEU A 62 -3.15 0.82 5.95
N SER A 63 -4.16 1.69 6.02
CA SER A 63 -4.05 2.96 6.75
C SER A 63 -3.82 2.73 8.24
N GLU A 64 -4.52 1.77 8.82
CA GLU A 64 -4.36 1.45 10.23
C GLU A 64 -2.98 0.89 10.55
N TYR A 65 -2.43 0.04 9.66
CA TYR A 65 -1.08 -0.46 9.83
C TYR A 65 -0.06 0.67 9.78
N GLU A 66 -0.21 1.59 8.84
CA GLU A 66 0.69 2.72 8.74
C GLU A 66 0.60 3.62 9.97
N GLU A 67 -0.62 3.87 10.46
CA GLU A 67 -0.81 4.67 11.66
C GLU A 67 -0.08 4.08 12.86
N LYS A 68 -0.08 2.75 12.97
CA LYS A 68 0.55 2.06 14.10
C LYS A 68 2.05 1.86 13.92
N LEU A 69 2.50 1.57 12.71
CA LEU A 69 3.88 1.14 12.46
C LEU A 69 4.75 2.21 11.84
N GLY A 70 4.18 3.03 10.96
CA GLY A 70 4.90 4.16 10.36
C GLY A 70 6.04 3.79 9.41
N PHE A 71 6.02 2.59 8.82
CA PHE A 71 7.12 2.16 7.94
C PHE A 71 7.19 2.98 6.65
N TYR A 72 6.05 3.36 6.09
CA TYR A 72 6.05 4.19 4.88
C TYR A 72 6.73 5.53 5.16
N LYS A 73 6.41 6.14 6.29
CA LYS A 73 7.01 7.41 6.69
C LYS A 73 8.53 7.26 6.84
N LYS A 74 8.99 6.19 7.48
CA LYS A 74 10.42 5.96 7.68
C LYS A 74 11.14 5.70 6.36
N ILE A 75 10.54 4.92 5.48
CA ILE A 75 11.10 4.66 4.16
C ILE A 75 11.21 5.96 3.36
N SER A 76 10.20 6.83 3.44
CA SER A 76 10.23 8.13 2.78
C SER A 76 11.35 9.01 3.31
N GLN A 77 11.60 8.98 4.62
CA GLN A 77 12.72 9.70 5.23
C GLN A 77 14.06 9.19 4.71
N ILE A 78 14.19 7.89 4.60
CA ILE A 78 15.41 7.28 4.06
C ILE A 78 15.65 7.71 2.62
N LYS A 79 14.61 7.71 1.79
CA LYS A 79 14.71 8.16 0.40
C LYS A 79 15.15 9.62 0.31
N ASN A 80 14.59 10.47 1.17
CA ASN A 80 14.97 11.88 1.19
C ASN A 80 16.44 12.06 1.55
N LEU A 81 16.93 11.31 2.51
CA LEU A 81 18.35 11.33 2.86
C LEU A 81 19.20 10.87 1.69
N THR A 82 18.78 9.82 1.01
CA THR A 82 19.50 9.30 -0.15
C THR A 82 19.59 10.31 -1.27
N GLU A 83 18.53 11.04 -1.50
CA GLU A 83 18.48 12.03 -2.56
C GLU A 83 19.27 13.29 -2.23
N SER A 84 19.29 13.68 -0.97
CA SER A 84 19.91 14.95 -0.57
C SER A 84 21.38 14.83 -0.27
N ASP A 85 21.83 13.74 0.33
CA ASP A 85 23.18 13.67 0.88
C ASP A 85 24.03 12.51 0.45
N GLY A 86 23.59 11.67 -0.42
CA GLY A 86 24.37 10.58 -0.97
C GLY A 86 25.04 9.67 0.06
N VAL A 87 26.09 10.12 0.67
CA VAL A 87 27.02 9.22 1.37
C VAL A 87 26.88 9.11 2.87
N LEU A 88 26.26 10.05 3.52
CA LEU A 88 26.07 10.01 4.98
C LEU A 88 25.06 8.97 5.41
N LEU A 89 24.70 8.17 4.50
CA LEU A 89 23.46 7.50 4.56
C LEU A 89 23.38 6.31 5.43
N LYS A 90 24.44 5.56 5.50
CA LYS A 90 24.35 4.24 6.09
C LYS A 90 24.01 4.30 7.56
N GLU A 91 24.71 5.15 8.29
CA GLU A 91 24.46 5.29 9.73
C GLU A 91 23.11 5.93 10.02
N GLN A 92 22.75 6.95 9.26
CA GLN A 92 21.46 7.62 9.44
C GLN A 92 20.31 6.73 9.07
N THR A 93 20.46 5.93 8.03
CA THR A 93 19.44 4.97 7.62
C THR A 93 19.19 3.93 8.70
N LEU A 94 20.26 3.37 9.26
CA LEU A 94 20.13 2.39 10.33
C LEU A 94 19.47 3.00 11.56
N LYS A 95 19.83 4.23 11.89
CA LYS A 95 19.24 4.93 13.02
C LYS A 95 17.73 5.16 12.84
N ILE A 96 17.30 5.54 11.65
CA ILE A 96 15.89 5.72 11.36
C ILE A 96 15.12 4.41 11.52
N LEU A 97 15.68 3.31 11.04
CA LEU A 97 15.04 2.00 11.14
C LEU A 97 14.98 1.48 12.57
N GLU A 98 15.99 1.78 13.37
CA GLU A 98 16.02 1.39 14.78
C GLU A 98 15.07 2.21 15.63
N ASP A 99 14.80 3.41 15.23
CA ASP A 99 14.10 4.43 16.01
C ASP A 99 12.62 4.42 15.70
N ARG A 100 11.93 3.39 16.11
CA ARG A 100 10.51 3.27 15.84
C ARG A 100 9.66 3.57 17.03
#